data_4cc2b93c08f3fe926dcb4be6d6187554
#
_entry.id   4cc2b93c08f3fe926dcb4be6d6187554
#
_cell.length_a   1.000
_cell.length_b   1.000
_cell.length_c   1.000
_cell.angle_alpha   90.00
_cell.angle_beta   90.00
_cell.angle_gamma   90.00
#
_symmetry.space_group_name_H-M   'P 1'
#
loop_
_entity.id
_entity.type
_entity.pdbx_description
1 polymer ?
#
loop_
_entity_poly.entity_id
_entity_poly.type
_entity_poly.pdbx_seq_one_letter_code
_entity_poly.pdbx_strand_id
1 'polypeptide(L)'
;MTYVDVKGEVVSSGSEWIYSWYGIQAVSPSIIQKALNNANGQPITVRINSGGGDVFAGCEIYNMLKNHNGDVSIEIHGLCASIASVIAMAGKCKMSPLAEIMIHNVSTKAQGDYRDMEHTAEVLKKANKTISNAYTLKTGM
;
A
#
# COMPACT_ATOMS: atom_id res chain seq x y z
N MET A 1 2.13 -12.29 -19.23
CA MET A 1 2.48 -11.54 -18.01
C MET A 1 1.24 -10.85 -17.47
N THR A 2 0.94 -11.07 -16.21
CA THR A 2 -0.21 -10.45 -15.54
C THR A 2 0.23 -9.20 -14.83
N TYR A 3 -0.45 -8.09 -15.11
CA TYR A 3 -0.21 -6.82 -14.42
C TYR A 3 -1.28 -6.58 -13.37
N VAL A 4 -0.85 -6.06 -12.22
CA VAL A 4 -1.73 -5.64 -11.13
C VAL A 4 -1.44 -4.16 -10.87
N ASP A 5 -2.46 -3.32 -10.97
CA ASP A 5 -2.27 -1.88 -10.82
C ASP A 5 -2.59 -1.41 -9.40
N VAL A 6 -1.64 -0.68 -8.81
CA VAL A 6 -1.83 0.08 -7.58
C VAL A 6 -1.75 1.54 -7.99
N LYS A 7 -2.88 2.10 -8.40
CA LYS A 7 -2.98 3.46 -8.92
C LYS A 7 -4.07 4.22 -8.19
N GLY A 8 -3.81 5.50 -7.95
CA GLY A 8 -4.73 6.35 -7.21
C GLY A 8 -4.63 6.13 -5.70
N GLU A 9 -5.68 6.45 -4.98
CA GLU A 9 -5.69 6.35 -3.52
C GLU A 9 -5.88 4.92 -3.04
N VAL A 10 -5.14 4.54 -2.01
CA VAL A 10 -5.33 3.26 -1.32
C VAL A 10 -6.48 3.41 -0.32
N VAL A 11 -7.53 2.65 -0.52
CA VAL A 11 -8.76 2.76 0.28
C VAL A 11 -9.17 1.40 0.83
N SER A 12 -10.00 1.40 1.88
CA SER A 12 -10.60 0.17 2.40
C SER A 12 -11.57 -0.41 1.37
N SER A 13 -11.75 -1.73 1.41
CA SER A 13 -12.70 -2.41 0.51
C SER A 13 -14.14 -1.89 0.68
N GLY A 14 -14.51 -1.47 1.89
CA GLY A 14 -15.83 -0.92 2.15
C GLY A 14 -16.04 0.49 1.60
N SER A 15 -14.98 1.22 1.27
CA SER A 15 -15.05 2.59 0.76
C SER A 15 -14.90 2.70 -0.76
N GLU A 16 -14.52 1.64 -1.44
CA GLU A 16 -14.19 1.70 -2.87
C GLU A 16 -15.37 2.15 -3.74
N TRP A 17 -16.61 1.84 -3.34
CA TRP A 17 -17.80 2.21 -4.07
C TRP A 17 -17.99 3.73 -4.15
N ILE A 18 -17.58 4.46 -3.10
CA ILE A 18 -17.67 5.93 -3.06
C ILE A 18 -16.75 6.53 -4.11
N TYR A 19 -15.51 6.04 -4.18
CA TYR A 19 -14.53 6.52 -5.15
C TYR A 19 -14.96 6.20 -6.58
N SER A 20 -15.49 5.02 -6.79
CA SER A 20 -16.04 4.61 -8.08
C SER A 20 -17.21 5.50 -8.50
N TRP A 21 -18.10 5.83 -7.55
CA TRP A 21 -19.25 6.70 -7.79
C TRP A 21 -18.82 8.10 -8.29
N TYR A 22 -17.76 8.66 -7.69
CA TYR A 22 -17.24 9.98 -8.06
C TYR A 22 -16.24 9.93 -9.22
N GLY A 23 -15.97 8.76 -9.78
CA GLY A 23 -14.99 8.60 -10.85
C GLY A 23 -13.54 8.84 -10.41
N ILE A 24 -13.25 8.71 -9.12
CA ILE A 24 -11.90 8.89 -8.56
C ILE A 24 -11.18 7.55 -8.57
N GLN A 25 -9.98 7.54 -9.15
CA GLN A 25 -9.16 6.34 -9.19
C GLN A 25 -8.72 5.92 -7.79
N ALA A 26 -8.95 4.66 -7.44
CA ALA A 26 -8.60 4.10 -6.15
C ALA A 26 -8.29 2.61 -6.27
N VAL A 27 -7.60 2.08 -5.27
CA VAL A 27 -7.30 0.65 -5.16
C VAL A 27 -7.61 0.18 -3.75
N SER A 28 -8.15 -1.03 -3.62
CA SER A 28 -8.52 -1.62 -2.34
C SER A 28 -8.02 -3.06 -2.25
N PRO A 29 -7.96 -3.65 -1.05
CA PRO A 29 -7.63 -5.06 -0.90
C PRO A 29 -8.51 -5.99 -1.74
N SER A 30 -9.80 -5.68 -1.85
CA SER A 30 -10.75 -6.46 -2.65
C SER A 30 -10.37 -6.48 -4.13
N ILE A 31 -9.98 -5.32 -4.67
CA ILE A 31 -9.54 -5.21 -6.07
C ILE A 31 -8.27 -6.04 -6.30
N ILE A 32 -7.31 -5.95 -5.38
CA ILE A 32 -6.07 -6.71 -5.48
C ILE A 32 -6.34 -8.20 -5.35
N GLN A 33 -7.22 -8.61 -4.44
CA GLN A 33 -7.57 -10.01 -4.29
C GLN A 33 -8.14 -10.62 -5.58
N LYS A 34 -9.02 -9.89 -6.25
CA LYS A 34 -9.57 -10.32 -7.55
C LYS A 34 -8.46 -10.49 -8.59
N ALA A 35 -7.53 -9.54 -8.64
CA ALA A 35 -6.42 -9.61 -9.59
C ALA A 35 -5.51 -10.80 -9.30
N LEU A 36 -5.22 -11.09 -8.03
CA LEU A 36 -4.41 -12.24 -7.63
C LEU A 36 -5.12 -13.55 -7.93
N ASN A 37 -6.42 -13.63 -7.71
CA ASN A 37 -7.21 -14.81 -8.05
C ASN A 37 -7.17 -15.08 -9.56
N ASN A 38 -7.27 -14.03 -10.36
CA ASN A 38 -7.19 -14.15 -11.83
C ASN A 38 -5.80 -14.57 -12.29
N ALA A 39 -4.75 -14.21 -11.57
CA ALA A 39 -3.39 -14.62 -11.87
C ALA A 39 -3.14 -16.10 -11.61
N ASN A 40 -3.93 -16.71 -10.73
CA ASN A 40 -3.91 -18.16 -10.46
C ASN A 40 -2.51 -18.71 -10.18
N GLY A 41 -1.75 -18.01 -9.31
CA GLY A 41 -0.39 -18.44 -8.92
C GLY A 41 0.70 -18.13 -9.95
N GLN A 42 0.37 -17.53 -11.08
CA GLN A 42 1.36 -17.13 -12.08
C GLN A 42 2.14 -15.90 -11.64
N PRO A 43 3.35 -15.66 -12.19
CA PRO A 43 4.10 -14.44 -11.92
C PRO A 43 3.29 -13.19 -12.26
N ILE A 44 3.42 -12.16 -11.42
CA ILE A 44 2.73 -10.87 -11.61
C ILE A 44 3.73 -9.72 -11.58
N THR A 45 3.34 -8.64 -12.24
CA THR A 45 4.03 -7.36 -12.15
C THR A 45 3.06 -6.33 -11.59
N VAL A 46 3.40 -5.75 -10.44
CA VAL A 46 2.61 -4.71 -9.78
C VAL A 46 3.12 -3.36 -10.25
N ARG A 47 2.25 -2.58 -10.87
CA ARG A 47 2.59 -1.22 -11.34
C ARG A 47 2.03 -0.21 -10.36
N ILE A 48 2.90 0.64 -9.82
CA ILE A 48 2.51 1.59 -8.77
C ILE A 48 2.59 3.03 -9.26
N ASN A 49 1.53 3.76 -9.07
CA ASN A 49 1.47 5.22 -9.19
C ASN A 49 0.41 5.71 -8.19
N SER A 50 0.82 5.90 -6.94
CA SER A 50 -0.09 6.17 -5.83
C SER A 50 0.56 7.07 -4.79
N GLY A 51 -0.21 8.02 -4.29
CA GLY A 51 0.18 8.87 -3.16
C GLY A 51 -0.06 8.24 -1.80
N GLY A 52 -0.56 7.01 -1.76
CA GLY A 52 -0.87 6.31 -0.51
C GLY A 52 -2.34 6.36 -0.15
N GLY A 53 -2.64 6.37 1.14
CA GLY A 53 -4.00 6.41 1.66
C GLY A 53 -4.14 5.66 2.98
N ASP A 54 -5.10 4.75 3.05
CA ASP A 54 -5.40 3.97 4.26
C ASP A 54 -4.27 2.99 4.59
N VAL A 55 -3.66 3.16 5.77
CA VAL A 55 -2.52 2.37 6.22
C VAL A 55 -2.87 0.88 6.35
N PHE A 56 -4.02 0.58 6.95
CA PHE A 56 -4.41 -0.81 7.17
C PHE A 56 -4.73 -1.52 5.86
N ALA A 57 -5.41 -0.83 4.94
CA ALA A 57 -5.65 -1.37 3.60
C ALA A 57 -4.34 -1.63 2.86
N GLY A 58 -3.39 -0.71 2.96
CA GLY A 58 -2.08 -0.88 2.34
C GLY A 58 -1.28 -2.04 2.94
N CYS A 59 -1.32 -2.21 4.25
CA CYS A 59 -0.68 -3.35 4.91
C CYS A 59 -1.31 -4.68 4.49
N GLU A 60 -2.63 -4.71 4.34
CA GLU A 60 -3.32 -5.91 3.86
C GLU A 60 -2.89 -6.25 2.42
N ILE A 61 -2.81 -5.25 1.55
CA ILE A 61 -2.32 -5.44 0.18
C ILE A 61 -0.88 -5.97 0.18
N TYR A 62 0.00 -5.40 1.01
CA TYR A 62 1.36 -5.89 1.16
C TYR A 62 1.40 -7.38 1.52
N ASN A 63 0.61 -7.77 2.53
CA ASN A 63 0.56 -9.16 2.98
C ASN A 63 0.03 -10.10 1.90
N MET A 64 -0.99 -9.66 1.15
CA MET A 64 -1.54 -10.44 0.04
C MET A 64 -0.50 -10.68 -1.04
N LEU A 65 0.28 -9.66 -1.39
CA LEU A 65 1.36 -9.78 -2.38
C LEU A 65 2.48 -10.70 -1.89
N LYS A 66 2.87 -10.58 -0.61
CA LYS A 66 3.89 -11.45 -0.02
C LYS A 66 3.47 -12.90 0.01
N ASN A 67 2.18 -13.17 0.12
CA ASN A 67 1.63 -14.53 0.18
C ASN A 67 1.25 -15.10 -1.20
N HIS A 68 1.43 -14.32 -2.26
CA HIS A 68 1.18 -14.81 -3.62
C HIS A 68 2.16 -15.94 -3.98
N ASN A 69 1.65 -17.01 -4.58
CA ASN A 69 2.46 -18.19 -4.90
C ASN A 69 3.46 -17.98 -6.04
N GLY A 70 3.15 -17.07 -6.97
CA GLY A 70 4.05 -16.75 -8.08
C GLY A 70 5.03 -15.65 -7.71
N ASP A 71 6.00 -15.39 -8.58
CA ASP A 71 6.94 -14.29 -8.39
C ASP A 71 6.23 -12.96 -8.48
N VAL A 72 6.62 -12.02 -7.62
CA VAL A 72 6.08 -10.66 -7.58
C VAL A 72 7.19 -9.68 -7.96
N SER A 73 6.99 -8.98 -9.07
CA SER A 73 7.84 -7.87 -9.49
C SER A 73 7.08 -6.57 -9.28
N ILE A 74 7.78 -5.53 -8.87
CA ILE A 74 7.19 -4.21 -8.63
C ILE A 74 7.82 -3.22 -9.61
N GLU A 75 6.99 -2.42 -10.27
CA GLU A 75 7.44 -1.31 -11.12
C GLU A 75 6.80 -0.01 -10.65
N ILE A 76 7.63 0.96 -10.32
CA ILE A 76 7.16 2.28 -9.92
C ILE A 76 7.19 3.18 -11.14
N HIS A 77 6.01 3.58 -11.63
CA HIS A 77 5.84 4.33 -12.87
C HIS A 77 5.68 5.84 -12.66
N GLY A 78 5.39 6.26 -11.45
CA GLY A 78 5.22 7.66 -11.10
C GLY A 78 5.50 7.86 -9.64
N LEU A 79 4.50 8.29 -8.88
CA LEU A 79 4.62 8.49 -7.44
C LEU A 79 4.42 7.18 -6.69
N CYS A 80 5.25 6.95 -5.69
CA CYS A 80 5.07 5.85 -4.74
C CYS A 80 5.31 6.41 -3.34
N ALA A 81 4.26 6.94 -2.73
CA ALA A 81 4.36 7.69 -1.49
C ALA A 81 3.59 7.04 -0.35
N SER A 82 4.03 7.27 0.88
CA SER A 82 3.34 6.82 2.09
C SER A 82 3.16 5.31 2.08
N ILE A 83 1.93 4.81 2.32
CA ILE A 83 1.67 3.36 2.37
C ILE A 83 1.91 2.65 1.03
N ALA A 84 1.86 3.37 -0.10
CA ALA A 84 2.21 2.79 -1.39
C ALA A 84 3.67 2.34 -1.42
N SER A 85 4.56 3.02 -0.71
CA SER A 85 5.97 2.62 -0.59
C SER A 85 6.14 1.32 0.20
N VAL A 86 5.27 1.05 1.16
CA VAL A 86 5.22 -0.23 1.87
C VAL A 86 4.81 -1.35 0.91
N ILE A 87 3.79 -1.11 0.10
CA ILE A 87 3.36 -2.08 -0.93
C ILE A 87 4.51 -2.41 -1.87
N ALA A 88 5.31 -1.41 -2.25
CA ALA A 88 6.48 -1.60 -3.12
C ALA A 88 7.55 -2.54 -2.51
N MET A 89 7.58 -2.68 -1.19
CA MET A 89 8.53 -3.58 -0.52
C MET A 89 8.14 -5.06 -0.65
N ALA A 90 6.99 -5.37 -1.22
CA ALA A 90 6.48 -6.74 -1.30
C ALA A 90 7.15 -7.62 -2.36
N GLY A 91 7.93 -7.03 -3.28
CA GLY A 91 8.59 -7.77 -4.34
C GLY A 91 9.83 -7.09 -4.86
N LYS A 92 10.42 -7.66 -5.90
CA LYS A 92 11.60 -7.09 -6.56
C LYS A 92 11.19 -5.81 -7.28
N CYS A 93 11.78 -4.69 -6.89
CA CYS A 93 11.33 -3.37 -7.29
C CYS A 93 12.25 -2.72 -8.33
N LYS A 94 11.64 -2.16 -9.38
CA LYS A 94 12.30 -1.28 -10.36
C LYS A 94 11.60 0.06 -10.38
N MET A 95 12.38 1.13 -10.53
CA MET A 95 11.85 2.50 -10.66
C MET A 95 12.12 3.06 -12.05
N SER A 96 11.11 3.71 -12.63
CA SER A 96 11.33 4.58 -13.78
C SER A 96 12.27 5.73 -13.40
N PRO A 97 13.12 6.24 -14.32
CA PRO A 97 13.95 7.40 -14.03
C PRO A 97 13.20 8.66 -13.62
N LEU A 98 11.91 8.75 -13.96
CA LEU A 98 11.05 9.89 -13.59
C LEU A 98 10.13 9.56 -12.41
N ALA A 99 10.30 8.41 -11.76
CA ALA A 99 9.49 8.02 -10.62
C ALA A 99 10.10 8.52 -9.30
N GLU A 100 9.25 8.63 -8.28
CA GLU A 100 9.63 9.12 -6.95
C GLU A 100 9.05 8.23 -5.87
N ILE A 101 9.87 7.91 -4.86
CA ILE A 101 9.43 7.23 -3.65
C ILE A 101 9.48 8.22 -2.49
N MET A 102 8.42 8.27 -1.68
CA MET A 102 8.35 9.08 -0.49
C MET A 102 7.95 8.23 0.72
N ILE A 103 8.76 8.28 1.77
CA ILE A 103 8.51 7.58 3.03
C ILE A 103 8.32 8.63 4.11
N HIS A 104 7.27 8.47 4.93
CA HIS A 104 7.04 9.36 6.07
C HIS A 104 6.30 8.62 7.20
N ASN A 105 6.30 9.23 8.37
CA ASN A 105 5.57 8.70 9.52
C ASN A 105 4.06 8.70 9.26
N VAL A 106 3.37 7.73 9.85
CA VAL A 106 1.91 7.69 9.84
C VAL A 106 1.37 8.92 10.57
N SER A 107 0.36 9.54 10.02
CA SER A 107 -0.29 10.71 10.60
C SER A 107 -1.80 10.55 10.59
N THR A 108 -2.44 11.27 11.50
CA THR A 108 -3.90 11.35 11.55
C THR A 108 -4.31 12.66 12.19
N LYS A 109 -5.61 12.96 12.14
CA LYS A 109 -6.20 14.06 12.91
C LYS A 109 -6.89 13.45 14.13
N ALA A 110 -6.76 14.10 15.27
CA ALA A 110 -7.37 13.65 16.51
C ALA A 110 -8.02 14.81 17.23
N GLN A 111 -9.07 14.53 17.99
CA GLN A 111 -9.85 15.48 18.74
C GLN A 111 -10.27 14.85 20.05
N GLY A 112 -10.24 15.63 21.14
CA GLY A 112 -10.60 15.15 22.47
C GLY A 112 -9.69 15.69 23.56
N ASP A 113 -9.67 15.03 24.72
CA ASP A 113 -8.82 15.41 25.86
C ASP A 113 -7.42 14.78 25.77
N TYR A 114 -6.59 14.99 26.80
CA TYR A 114 -5.22 14.49 26.80
C TYR A 114 -5.14 12.96 26.71
N ARG A 115 -6.12 12.26 27.26
CA ARG A 115 -6.17 10.78 27.19
C ARG A 115 -6.44 10.31 25.77
N ASP A 116 -7.31 11.01 25.05
CA ASP A 116 -7.58 10.72 23.64
C ASP A 116 -6.32 10.97 22.80
N MET A 117 -5.58 12.04 23.09
CA MET A 117 -4.34 12.36 22.38
C MET A 117 -3.24 11.33 22.67
N GLU A 118 -3.10 10.91 23.93
CA GLU A 118 -2.14 9.87 24.31
C GLU A 118 -2.46 8.55 23.62
N HIS A 119 -3.73 8.16 23.58
CA HIS A 119 -4.16 6.95 22.90
C HIS A 119 -3.86 7.02 21.39
N THR A 120 -4.16 8.14 20.76
CA THR A 120 -3.86 8.34 19.33
C THR A 120 -2.35 8.28 19.07
N ALA A 121 -1.54 8.90 19.94
CA ALA A 121 -0.08 8.84 19.82
C ALA A 121 0.42 7.39 19.89
N GLU A 122 -0.11 6.57 20.80
CA GLU A 122 0.28 5.17 20.90
C GLU A 122 -0.12 4.37 19.63
N VAL A 123 -1.31 4.62 19.08
CA VAL A 123 -1.75 3.99 17.84
C VAL A 123 -0.80 4.36 16.69
N LEU A 124 -0.41 5.63 16.58
CA LEU A 124 0.51 6.07 15.54
C LEU A 124 1.90 5.45 15.69
N LYS A 125 2.42 5.34 16.91
CA LYS A 125 3.70 4.66 17.17
C LYS A 125 3.67 3.22 16.74
N LYS A 126 2.60 2.50 17.05
CA LYS A 126 2.43 1.11 16.63
C LYS A 126 2.35 0.98 15.12
N ALA A 127 1.61 1.88 14.47
CA ALA A 127 1.50 1.90 13.02
C ALA A 127 2.86 2.18 12.36
N ASN A 128 3.63 3.15 12.88
CA ASN A 128 4.98 3.43 12.39
C ASN A 128 5.89 2.22 12.52
N LYS A 129 5.84 1.52 13.64
CA LYS A 129 6.63 0.30 13.85
C LYS A 129 6.25 -0.79 12.85
N THR A 130 4.96 -0.95 12.61
CA THR A 130 4.44 -1.96 11.68
C THR A 130 4.95 -1.69 10.25
N ILE A 131 4.83 -0.46 9.77
CA ILE A 131 5.29 -0.13 8.40
C ILE A 131 6.80 -0.15 8.29
N SER A 132 7.53 0.24 9.33
CA SER A 132 9.00 0.20 9.32
C SER A 132 9.54 -1.23 9.19
N ASN A 133 8.81 -2.22 9.66
CA ASN A 133 9.19 -3.63 9.48
C ASN A 133 9.27 -4.01 8.00
N ALA A 134 8.37 -3.50 7.16
CA ALA A 134 8.40 -3.78 5.73
C ALA A 134 9.69 -3.23 5.09
N TYR A 135 10.09 -2.02 5.45
CA TYR A 135 11.32 -1.43 4.95
C TYR A 135 12.56 -2.17 5.45
N THR A 136 12.57 -2.54 6.73
CA THR A 136 13.68 -3.27 7.33
C THR A 136 13.85 -4.65 6.70
N LEU A 137 12.77 -5.38 6.50
CA LEU A 137 12.81 -6.70 5.85
C LEU A 137 13.32 -6.62 4.42
N LYS A 138 12.99 -5.55 3.70
CA LYS A 138 13.40 -5.38 2.31
C LYS A 138 14.84 -4.91 2.18
N THR A 139 15.27 -3.96 3.03
CA THR A 139 16.56 -3.29 2.90
C THR A 139 17.65 -3.86 3.81
N GLY A 140 17.29 -4.58 4.86
CA GLY A 140 18.23 -5.09 5.84
C GLY A 140 18.73 -4.05 6.85
N MET A 141 18.11 -2.88 6.88
CA MET A 141 18.50 -1.79 7.79
C MET A 141 17.94 -1.93 9.18
#